data_ae764540c5a29e5862eecacd96bdd5ef
#
_entry.id   ae764540c5a29e5862eecacd96bdd5ef
#
_cell.length_a   1.000
_cell.length_b   1.000
_cell.length_c   1.000
_cell.angle_alpha   90.00
_cell.angle_beta   90.00
_cell.angle_gamma   90.00
#
_symmetry.space_group_name_H-M   'P 1'
#
loop_
_entity.id
_entity.type
_entity.pdbx_description
1 polymer ?
#
loop_
_entity_poly.entity_id
_entity_poly.type
_entity_poly.pdbx_seq_one_letter_code
_entity_poly.pdbx_strand_id
1 'polypeptide(L)'
;QCIVDHSGITLPESCYGGLPRIDTRQGESAGSRTALERLSEAVREAVRTHGARRRSRDAMHLDEWRSASRRLLGGHAWLDGAEVRGRPPRFRIMCGSDQIGQWSPDRGGFSLSKAAVLRLEAGAALPQVHLTPDVVWKGDIHVGIVQDVVGDVRVGSDLLVMQNGQAIGLARALAPGWEWAGTPGRLAKAHQRL
;
A
#
# COMPACT_ATOMS: atom_id res chain seq x y z
N GLN A 1 -17.19 3.23 11.55
CA GLN A 1 -17.69 2.04 10.85
C GLN A 1 -18.45 1.20 11.86
N CYS A 2 -19.53 0.59 11.45
CA CYS A 2 -20.32 -0.37 12.24
C CYS A 2 -20.74 -1.53 11.33
N ILE A 3 -21.08 -2.68 11.93
CA ILE A 3 -21.62 -3.82 11.22
C ILE A 3 -23.13 -3.83 11.44
N VAL A 4 -23.90 -3.83 10.35
CA VAL A 4 -25.37 -4.00 10.41
C VAL A 4 -25.65 -5.47 10.15
N ASP A 5 -26.13 -6.15 11.18
CA ASP A 5 -26.45 -7.57 11.10
C ASP A 5 -27.96 -7.76 10.93
N HIS A 6 -28.33 -8.40 9.83
CA HIS A 6 -29.71 -8.74 9.51
C HIS A 6 -29.92 -10.26 9.44
N SER A 7 -28.88 -11.05 9.73
CA SER A 7 -28.93 -12.52 9.61
C SER A 7 -29.75 -13.21 10.70
N GLY A 8 -29.86 -12.58 11.87
CA GLY A 8 -30.41 -13.20 13.07
C GLY A 8 -29.52 -14.30 13.68
N ILE A 9 -28.30 -14.45 13.20
CA ILE A 9 -27.29 -15.39 13.72
C ILE A 9 -26.40 -14.62 14.69
N THR A 10 -26.32 -15.06 15.94
CA THR A 10 -25.38 -14.50 16.91
C THR A 10 -24.01 -15.10 16.70
N LEU A 11 -23.09 -14.32 16.17
CA LEU A 11 -21.68 -14.68 16.06
C LEU A 11 -20.90 -14.15 17.27
N PRO A 12 -19.75 -14.75 17.65
CA PRO A 12 -18.85 -14.21 18.66
C PRO A 12 -18.39 -12.79 18.32
N GLU A 13 -18.18 -11.96 19.32
CA GLU A 13 -17.72 -10.57 19.12
C GLU A 13 -16.40 -10.49 18.33
N SER A 14 -15.53 -11.49 18.47
CA SER A 14 -14.30 -11.60 17.69
C SER A 14 -14.52 -11.60 16.16
N CYS A 15 -15.70 -12.06 15.71
CA CYS A 15 -16.04 -12.07 14.28
C CYS A 15 -16.34 -10.67 13.72
N TYR A 16 -16.60 -9.70 14.58
CA TYR A 16 -16.93 -8.32 14.18
C TYR A 16 -15.71 -7.40 14.19
N GLY A 17 -14.53 -7.92 14.49
CA GLY A 17 -13.27 -7.16 14.43
C GLY A 17 -13.23 -5.94 15.36
N GLY A 18 -13.98 -5.96 16.47
CA GLY A 18 -14.11 -4.84 17.40
C GLY A 18 -14.99 -3.69 16.90
N LEU A 19 -15.71 -3.88 15.80
CA LEU A 19 -16.68 -2.88 15.29
C LEU A 19 -18.03 -3.04 16.02
N PRO A 20 -18.72 -1.94 16.34
CA PRO A 20 -20.04 -2.00 16.96
C PRO A 20 -21.02 -2.70 16.01
N ARG A 21 -21.76 -3.66 16.58
CA ARG A 21 -22.82 -4.40 15.87
C ARG A 21 -24.16 -3.72 16.08
N ILE A 22 -24.93 -3.56 15.01
CA ILE A 22 -26.31 -3.14 15.02
C ILE A 22 -27.17 -4.32 14.55
N ASP A 23 -27.86 -4.93 15.48
CA ASP A 23 -28.83 -5.99 15.17
C ASP A 23 -30.18 -5.37 14.81
N THR A 24 -30.60 -5.57 13.57
CA THR A 24 -31.88 -5.02 13.06
C THR A 24 -33.07 -5.94 13.33
N ARG A 25 -32.86 -7.12 13.91
CA ARG A 25 -33.92 -8.11 14.23
C ARG A 25 -34.33 -8.15 15.68
N GLN A 26 -33.67 -7.43 16.58
CA GLN A 26 -34.14 -7.35 17.97
C GLN A 26 -35.43 -6.56 18.05
N GLY A 27 -36.54 -7.29 18.02
CA GLY A 27 -37.87 -6.76 18.22
C GLY A 27 -38.86 -7.37 17.23
N GLU A 28 -39.80 -8.14 17.76
CA GLU A 28 -40.83 -8.84 17.01
C GLU A 28 -41.65 -7.84 16.14
N SER A 29 -41.91 -8.28 14.91
CA SER A 29 -42.98 -7.84 13.99
C SER A 29 -43.27 -6.35 13.82
N ALA A 30 -42.33 -5.47 14.08
CA ALA A 30 -42.48 -4.07 13.72
C ALA A 30 -42.25 -3.91 12.22
N GLY A 31 -43.21 -3.34 11.52
CA GLY A 31 -43.15 -3.12 10.07
C GLY A 31 -41.89 -2.35 9.65
N SER A 32 -41.56 -2.38 8.38
CA SER A 32 -40.32 -1.84 7.77
C SER A 32 -39.97 -0.42 8.22
N ARG A 33 -40.97 0.39 8.56
CA ARG A 33 -40.78 1.77 9.05
C ARG A 33 -40.10 1.80 10.41
N THR A 34 -40.53 0.95 11.36
CA THR A 34 -39.95 0.89 12.71
C THR A 34 -38.54 0.34 12.70
N ALA A 35 -38.25 -0.61 11.81
CA ALA A 35 -36.90 -1.13 11.61
C ALA A 35 -35.96 -0.05 11.06
N LEU A 36 -36.43 0.78 10.14
CA LEU A 36 -35.67 1.89 9.58
C LEU A 36 -35.43 3.02 10.61
N GLU A 37 -36.43 3.32 11.45
CA GLU A 37 -36.30 4.30 12.53
C GLU A 37 -35.29 3.82 13.57
N ARG A 38 -35.34 2.55 14.00
CA ARG A 38 -34.36 1.96 14.92
C ARG A 38 -32.96 1.94 14.35
N LEU A 39 -32.81 1.57 13.08
CA LEU A 39 -31.53 1.62 12.39
C LEU A 39 -30.99 3.06 12.36
N SER A 40 -31.83 4.03 12.04
CA SER A 40 -31.45 5.44 12.01
C SER A 40 -31.01 5.94 13.39
N GLU A 41 -31.71 5.54 14.46
CA GLU A 41 -31.37 5.90 15.82
C GLU A 41 -30.08 5.22 16.30
N ALA A 42 -29.91 3.93 16.02
CA ALA A 42 -28.69 3.19 16.33
C ALA A 42 -27.46 3.75 15.58
N VAL A 43 -27.63 4.16 14.32
CA VAL A 43 -26.56 4.84 13.56
C VAL A 43 -26.23 6.20 14.17
N ARG A 44 -27.23 6.98 14.54
CA ARG A 44 -27.01 8.29 15.22
C ARG A 44 -26.28 8.10 16.55
N GLU A 45 -26.66 7.09 17.34
CA GLU A 45 -26.03 6.77 18.60
C GLU A 45 -24.58 6.31 18.40
N ALA A 46 -24.33 5.41 17.46
CA ALA A 46 -22.99 4.97 17.10
C ALA A 46 -22.10 6.15 16.65
N VAL A 47 -22.66 7.07 15.86
CA VAL A 47 -21.97 8.30 15.44
C VAL A 47 -21.67 9.20 16.65
N ARG A 48 -22.60 9.34 17.58
CA ARG A 48 -22.45 10.16 18.80
C ARG A 48 -21.40 9.54 19.73
N THR A 49 -21.44 8.23 19.96
CA THR A 49 -20.59 7.53 20.93
C THR A 49 -19.17 7.35 20.43
N HIS A 50 -19.00 7.02 19.14
CA HIS A 50 -17.69 6.75 18.55
C HIS A 50 -17.08 7.96 17.85
N GLY A 51 -17.73 9.11 17.94
CA GLY A 51 -17.26 10.37 17.41
C GLY A 51 -16.79 10.22 15.96
N ALA A 52 -17.73 10.17 15.02
CA ALA A 52 -17.36 10.20 13.61
C ALA A 52 -16.60 11.50 13.32
N ARG A 53 -15.32 11.55 13.64
CA ARG A 53 -14.42 12.50 13.01
C ARG A 53 -14.56 12.28 11.53
N ARG A 54 -15.13 13.24 10.86
CA ARG A 54 -15.20 13.27 9.40
C ARG A 54 -13.76 13.28 8.92
N ARG A 55 -13.20 12.09 8.70
CA ARG A 55 -11.85 11.97 8.14
C ARG A 55 -11.92 12.61 6.77
N SER A 56 -10.97 13.46 6.47
CA SER A 56 -10.84 13.99 5.12
C SER A 56 -10.62 12.80 4.17
N ARG A 57 -11.05 12.92 2.93
CA ARG A 57 -10.82 11.90 1.89
C ARG A 57 -9.35 11.52 1.79
N ASP A 58 -8.48 12.50 1.95
CA ASP A 58 -7.03 12.32 1.90
C ASP A 58 -6.50 11.50 3.10
N ALA A 59 -7.06 11.69 4.30
CA ALA A 59 -6.72 10.87 5.46
C ALA A 59 -7.15 9.42 5.28
N MET A 60 -8.31 9.16 4.63
CA MET A 60 -8.75 7.80 4.30
C MET A 60 -7.78 7.13 3.33
N HIS A 61 -7.34 7.82 2.28
CA HIS A 61 -6.34 7.29 1.35
C HIS A 61 -5.01 6.96 2.05
N LEU A 62 -4.54 7.84 2.93
CA LEU A 62 -3.30 7.58 3.67
C LEU A 62 -3.41 6.35 4.58
N ASP A 63 -4.54 6.12 5.23
CA ASP A 63 -4.75 4.94 6.06
C ASP A 63 -4.76 3.64 5.23
N GLU A 64 -5.41 3.66 4.06
CA GLU A 64 -5.39 2.56 3.10
C GLU A 64 -3.96 2.30 2.59
N TRP A 65 -3.22 3.36 2.26
CA TRP A 65 -1.85 3.25 1.76
C TRP A 65 -0.87 2.79 2.84
N ARG A 66 -1.04 3.18 4.11
CA ARG A 66 -0.26 2.62 5.23
C ARG A 66 -0.47 1.12 5.35
N SER A 67 -1.71 0.67 5.19
CA SER A 67 -2.04 -0.77 5.21
C SER A 67 -1.43 -1.50 4.00
N ALA A 68 -1.51 -0.91 2.81
CA ALA A 68 -0.87 -1.45 1.61
C ALA A 68 0.67 -1.47 1.75
N SER A 69 1.26 -0.41 2.30
CA SER A 69 2.71 -0.31 2.51
C SER A 69 3.23 -1.39 3.46
N ARG A 70 2.54 -1.66 4.57
CA ARG A 70 2.92 -2.77 5.46
C ARG A 70 2.95 -4.12 4.73
N ARG A 71 1.99 -4.37 3.85
CA ARG A 71 1.93 -5.62 3.08
C ARG A 71 2.99 -5.71 1.98
N LEU A 72 3.27 -4.60 1.30
CA LEU A 72 4.13 -4.58 0.11
C LEU A 72 5.59 -4.29 0.45
N LEU A 73 5.83 -3.48 1.48
CA LEU A 73 7.16 -2.96 1.81
C LEU A 73 7.61 -3.31 3.24
N GLY A 74 6.80 -4.07 3.98
CA GLY A 74 7.12 -4.48 5.34
C GLY A 74 6.96 -3.39 6.41
N GLY A 75 6.76 -2.14 6.01
CA GLY A 75 6.62 -1.00 6.91
C GLY A 75 5.82 0.15 6.31
N HIS A 76 5.56 1.19 7.08
CA HIS A 76 4.80 2.35 6.61
C HIS A 76 5.34 3.70 7.12
N ALA A 77 6.40 3.69 7.93
CA ALA A 77 6.95 4.91 8.54
C ALA A 77 7.41 5.95 7.49
N TRP A 78 7.76 5.50 6.27
CA TRP A 78 8.07 6.43 5.18
C TRP A 78 6.90 7.34 4.79
N LEU A 79 5.65 6.98 5.15
CA LEU A 79 4.43 7.77 4.96
C LEU A 79 4.12 8.70 6.14
N ASP A 80 4.95 8.74 7.19
CA ASP A 80 4.72 9.63 8.32
C ASP A 80 4.94 11.08 7.94
N GLY A 81 3.96 11.92 8.28
CA GLY A 81 3.91 13.30 7.83
C GLY A 81 3.58 13.50 6.36
N ALA A 82 3.18 12.44 5.65
CA ALA A 82 2.80 12.54 4.25
C ALA A 82 1.41 13.16 4.05
N GLU A 83 1.27 13.85 2.94
CA GLU A 83 0.02 14.42 2.44
C GLU A 83 -0.32 13.83 1.06
N VAL A 84 -1.61 13.77 0.75
CA VAL A 84 -2.10 13.33 -0.57
C VAL A 84 -2.36 14.56 -1.43
N ARG A 85 -1.83 14.54 -2.65
CA ARG A 85 -2.13 15.57 -3.66
C ARG A 85 -2.55 14.94 -4.98
N GLY A 86 -3.45 15.61 -5.69
CA GLY A 86 -3.90 15.17 -7.00
C GLY A 86 -5.30 14.56 -6.99
N ARG A 87 -5.65 13.90 -8.08
CA ARG A 87 -6.97 13.28 -8.31
C ARG A 87 -6.81 11.88 -8.93
N PRO A 88 -7.79 11.00 -8.75
CA PRO A 88 -7.77 9.72 -9.43
C PRO A 88 -7.54 9.88 -10.94
N PRO A 89 -6.79 9.00 -11.57
CA PRO A 89 -6.09 7.83 -11.01
C PRO A 89 -4.68 8.13 -10.48
N ARG A 90 -4.23 9.39 -10.49
CA ARG A 90 -2.86 9.77 -10.15
C ARG A 90 -2.79 10.54 -8.85
N PHE A 91 -2.56 9.82 -7.77
CA PHE A 91 -2.29 10.45 -6.47
C PHE A 91 -0.79 10.57 -6.24
N ARG A 92 -0.34 11.78 -5.90
CA ARG A 92 1.02 12.04 -5.44
C ARG A 92 1.06 11.99 -3.92
N ILE A 93 2.12 11.43 -3.40
CA ILE A 93 2.38 11.35 -1.97
C ILE A 93 3.50 12.36 -1.70
N MET A 94 3.18 13.39 -0.93
CA MET A 94 4.08 14.49 -0.63
C MET A 94 4.51 14.45 0.84
N CYS A 95 5.74 14.90 1.13
CA CYS A 95 6.17 15.22 2.49
C CYS A 95 6.82 16.62 2.46
N GLY A 96 6.12 17.59 2.98
CA GLY A 96 6.46 18.99 2.75
C GLY A 96 6.41 19.34 1.26
N SER A 97 7.54 19.84 0.71
CA SER A 97 7.68 20.15 -0.72
C SER A 97 7.99 18.93 -1.59
N ASP A 98 8.46 17.84 -1.01
CA ASP A 98 9.04 16.73 -1.74
C ASP A 98 7.99 15.68 -2.11
N GLN A 99 7.98 15.27 -3.37
CA GLN A 99 7.20 14.10 -3.77
C GLN A 99 7.97 12.84 -3.36
N ILE A 100 7.47 12.15 -2.34
CA ILE A 100 8.06 10.89 -1.86
C ILE A 100 7.55 9.68 -2.64
N GLY A 101 6.40 9.77 -3.31
CA GLY A 101 5.91 8.66 -4.11
C GLY A 101 4.63 8.99 -4.88
N GLN A 102 4.13 7.96 -5.53
CA GLN A 102 2.84 7.99 -6.23
C GLN A 102 2.14 6.65 -6.02
N TRP A 103 0.85 6.69 -5.72
CA TRP A 103 0.01 5.51 -5.76
C TRP A 103 -0.48 5.24 -7.18
N SER A 104 -0.37 4.00 -7.63
CA SER A 104 -0.84 3.52 -8.94
C SER A 104 -1.91 2.46 -8.73
N PRO A 105 -3.20 2.81 -8.89
CA PRO A 105 -4.32 1.88 -8.66
C PRO A 105 -4.30 0.67 -9.59
N ASP A 106 -3.90 0.88 -10.85
CA ASP A 106 -3.75 -0.15 -11.88
C ASP A 106 -2.74 -1.24 -11.52
N ARG A 107 -1.76 -0.90 -10.69
CA ARG A 107 -0.74 -1.84 -10.20
C ARG A 107 -0.96 -2.26 -8.75
N GLY A 108 -1.90 -1.63 -8.07
CA GLY A 108 -2.13 -1.84 -6.63
C GLY A 108 -0.90 -1.55 -5.76
N GLY A 109 -0.02 -0.64 -6.20
CA GLY A 109 1.26 -0.40 -5.57
C GLY A 109 1.79 1.03 -5.68
N PHE A 110 2.96 1.24 -5.08
CA PHE A 110 3.65 2.53 -5.06
C PHE A 110 4.70 2.62 -6.16
N SER A 111 4.93 3.84 -6.64
CA SER A 111 6.17 4.23 -7.28
C SER A 111 6.92 5.11 -6.30
N LEU A 112 8.10 4.67 -5.89
CA LEU A 112 8.91 5.34 -4.88
C LEU A 112 9.85 6.35 -5.52
N SER A 113 10.10 7.46 -4.83
CA SER A 113 11.16 8.40 -5.16
C SER A 113 12.42 8.13 -4.34
N LYS A 114 13.53 8.79 -4.68
CA LYS A 114 14.75 8.79 -3.85
C LYS A 114 14.45 9.15 -2.40
N ALA A 115 13.67 10.20 -2.18
CA ALA A 115 13.29 10.64 -0.83
C ALA A 115 12.52 9.57 -0.06
N ALA A 116 11.68 8.77 -0.73
CA ALA A 116 11.01 7.64 -0.10
C ALA A 116 11.98 6.54 0.32
N VAL A 117 12.92 6.18 -0.58
CA VAL A 117 13.92 5.13 -0.27
C VAL A 117 14.75 5.48 0.95
N LEU A 118 15.15 6.74 1.07
CA LEU A 118 15.90 7.22 2.25
C LEU A 118 15.07 7.22 3.55
N ARG A 119 13.75 7.13 3.45
CA ARG A 119 12.81 7.06 4.57
C ARG A 119 12.31 5.65 4.87
N LEU A 120 12.64 4.68 4.02
CA LEU A 120 12.28 3.29 4.27
C LEU A 120 13.00 2.78 5.52
N GLU A 121 12.29 2.00 6.31
CA GLU A 121 12.86 1.34 7.48
C GLU A 121 13.96 0.37 7.07
N ALA A 122 14.94 0.20 7.93
CA ALA A 122 15.94 -0.85 7.78
C ALA A 122 15.22 -2.21 7.76
N GLY A 123 15.35 -2.96 6.67
CA GLY A 123 14.62 -4.22 6.48
C GLY A 123 13.33 -4.09 5.66
N ALA A 124 13.08 -2.93 5.04
CA ALA A 124 12.00 -2.80 4.08
C ALA A 124 12.10 -3.91 3.01
N ALA A 125 10.96 -4.56 2.75
CA ALA A 125 10.88 -5.75 1.88
C ALA A 125 10.85 -5.40 0.37
N LEU A 126 11.66 -4.42 -0.05
CA LEU A 126 11.88 -4.19 -1.47
C LEU A 126 12.74 -5.31 -2.05
N PRO A 127 12.32 -5.93 -3.15
CA PRO A 127 13.21 -6.83 -3.86
C PRO A 127 14.45 -6.06 -4.30
N GLN A 128 15.58 -6.76 -4.33
CA GLN A 128 16.87 -6.17 -4.65
C GLN A 128 17.47 -6.85 -5.88
N VAL A 129 18.13 -6.06 -6.71
CA VAL A 129 19.00 -6.56 -7.76
C VAL A 129 20.41 -6.11 -7.46
N HIS A 130 21.32 -7.07 -7.34
CA HIS A 130 22.73 -6.82 -7.10
C HIS A 130 23.45 -6.81 -8.45
N LEU A 131 24.13 -5.71 -8.75
CA LEU A 131 24.93 -5.57 -9.97
C LEU A 131 26.37 -6.04 -9.73
N THR A 132 26.99 -6.50 -10.81
CA THR A 132 28.41 -6.84 -10.82
C THR A 132 29.24 -5.61 -10.38
N PRO A 133 30.24 -5.77 -9.49
CA PRO A 133 31.00 -4.67 -8.90
C PRO A 133 31.61 -3.69 -9.89
N ASP A 134 32.17 -4.19 -11.00
CA ASP A 134 32.95 -3.41 -11.95
C ASP A 134 32.14 -2.76 -13.06
N VAL A 135 30.82 -2.90 -13.02
CA VAL A 135 29.93 -2.37 -14.05
C VAL A 135 29.49 -0.95 -13.71
N VAL A 136 29.66 -0.04 -14.64
CA VAL A 136 29.06 1.30 -14.53
C VAL A 136 27.61 1.24 -15.00
N TRP A 137 26.67 1.27 -14.06
CA TRP A 137 25.25 1.28 -14.38
C TRP A 137 24.79 2.62 -14.97
N LYS A 138 24.44 2.61 -16.26
CA LYS A 138 24.03 3.82 -17.00
C LYS A 138 22.60 3.83 -17.50
N GLY A 139 21.89 2.71 -17.48
CA GLY A 139 20.58 2.58 -18.09
C GLY A 139 19.80 1.39 -17.57
N ASP A 140 19.04 0.76 -18.45
CA ASP A 140 18.25 -0.41 -18.12
C ASP A 140 19.12 -1.58 -17.68
N ILE A 141 18.56 -2.47 -16.86
CA ILE A 141 19.26 -3.62 -16.32
C ILE A 141 19.06 -4.80 -17.28
N HIS A 142 20.18 -5.40 -17.69
CA HIS A 142 20.25 -6.58 -18.55
C HIS A 142 20.92 -7.73 -17.79
N VAL A 143 20.69 -8.96 -18.21
CA VAL A 143 21.22 -10.16 -17.55
C VAL A 143 22.74 -10.11 -17.36
N GLY A 144 23.49 -9.57 -18.32
CA GLY A 144 24.95 -9.52 -18.29
C GLY A 144 25.56 -8.64 -17.19
N ILE A 145 24.77 -7.81 -16.50
CA ILE A 145 25.25 -6.96 -15.41
C ILE A 145 24.66 -7.35 -14.05
N VAL A 146 23.81 -8.37 -14.00
CA VAL A 146 23.19 -8.86 -12.77
C VAL A 146 24.07 -9.94 -12.15
N GLN A 147 24.43 -9.74 -10.89
CA GLN A 147 25.13 -10.71 -10.07
C GLN A 147 24.15 -11.62 -9.33
N ASP A 148 23.13 -11.03 -8.71
CA ASP A 148 22.15 -11.73 -7.89
C ASP A 148 20.84 -10.95 -7.77
N VAL A 149 19.77 -11.66 -7.41
CA VAL A 149 18.43 -11.11 -7.19
C VAL A 149 17.88 -11.62 -5.87
N VAL A 150 17.49 -10.72 -4.98
CA VAL A 150 16.98 -11.04 -3.65
C VAL A 150 15.52 -10.58 -3.52
N GLY A 151 14.67 -11.47 -3.00
CA GLY A 151 13.25 -11.20 -2.77
C GLY A 151 12.34 -11.58 -3.94
N ASP A 152 11.04 -11.37 -3.76
CA ASP A 152 10.00 -11.70 -4.75
C ASP A 152 9.87 -10.60 -5.79
N VAL A 153 10.56 -10.77 -6.92
CA VAL A 153 10.51 -9.84 -8.04
C VAL A 153 9.34 -10.19 -8.95
N ARG A 154 8.36 -9.29 -9.02
CA ARG A 154 7.22 -9.38 -9.93
C ARG A 154 7.29 -8.31 -11.00
N VAL A 155 6.73 -8.56 -12.16
CA VAL A 155 6.61 -7.57 -13.24
C VAL A 155 5.94 -6.29 -12.70
N GLY A 156 6.57 -5.14 -12.95
CA GLY A 156 6.10 -3.84 -12.47
C GLY A 156 6.50 -3.49 -11.04
N SER A 157 7.16 -4.40 -10.29
CA SER A 157 7.71 -4.09 -8.95
C SER A 157 8.84 -3.08 -9.07
N ASP A 158 8.89 -2.16 -8.12
CA ASP A 158 10.08 -1.32 -7.93
C ASP A 158 11.16 -2.16 -7.20
N LEU A 159 12.37 -2.11 -7.70
CA LEU A 159 13.54 -2.84 -7.22
C LEU A 159 14.58 -1.87 -6.68
N LEU A 160 15.19 -2.21 -5.58
CA LEU A 160 16.38 -1.53 -5.10
C LEU A 160 17.60 -2.06 -5.86
N VAL A 161 18.33 -1.17 -6.55
CA VAL A 161 19.55 -1.53 -7.27
C VAL A 161 20.73 -1.39 -6.32
N MET A 162 21.39 -2.51 -6.06
CA MET A 162 22.50 -2.63 -5.15
C MET A 162 23.81 -2.83 -5.91
N GLN A 163 24.88 -2.20 -5.47
CA GLN A 163 26.23 -2.46 -5.95
C GLN A 163 27.24 -2.24 -4.82
N ASN A 164 28.18 -3.16 -4.64
CA ASN A 164 29.16 -3.09 -3.56
C ASN A 164 28.54 -2.91 -2.17
N GLY A 165 27.38 -3.52 -1.91
CA GLY A 165 26.68 -3.41 -0.64
C GLY A 165 25.91 -2.09 -0.44
N GLN A 166 25.90 -1.20 -1.40
CA GLN A 166 25.21 0.08 -1.35
C GLN A 166 24.04 0.15 -2.31
N ALA A 167 22.97 0.82 -1.89
CA ALA A 167 21.86 1.14 -2.79
C ALA A 167 22.26 2.29 -3.71
N ILE A 168 22.26 2.06 -5.01
CA ILE A 168 22.67 3.04 -6.02
C ILE A 168 21.50 3.54 -6.88
N GLY A 169 20.31 2.95 -6.76
CA GLY A 169 19.14 3.40 -7.50
C GLY A 169 17.92 2.56 -7.33
N LEU A 170 16.89 2.94 -8.08
CA LEU A 170 15.64 2.21 -8.25
C LEU A 170 15.48 1.82 -9.71
N ALA A 171 15.01 0.60 -9.92
CA ALA A 171 14.60 0.11 -11.23
C ALA A 171 13.20 -0.50 -11.13
N ARG A 172 12.54 -0.66 -12.26
CA ARG A 172 11.25 -1.33 -12.36
C ARG A 172 11.39 -2.63 -13.12
N ALA A 173 11.00 -3.75 -12.52
CA ALA A 173 11.04 -5.06 -13.14
C ALA A 173 10.17 -5.11 -14.40
N LEU A 174 10.70 -5.61 -15.47
CA LEU A 174 10.03 -5.90 -16.74
C LEU A 174 9.74 -7.40 -16.88
N ALA A 175 10.49 -8.24 -16.17
CA ALA A 175 10.34 -9.68 -16.10
C ALA A 175 10.27 -10.14 -14.62
N PRO A 176 9.60 -11.26 -14.31
CA PRO A 176 9.61 -11.83 -12.96
C PRO A 176 10.99 -12.39 -12.63
N GLY A 177 11.35 -12.43 -11.33
CA GLY A 177 12.71 -12.80 -10.89
C GLY A 177 13.19 -14.17 -11.34
N TRP A 178 12.30 -15.14 -11.49
CA TRP A 178 12.62 -16.48 -11.94
C TRP A 178 13.08 -16.55 -13.43
N GLU A 179 12.74 -15.54 -14.23
CA GLU A 179 13.19 -15.44 -15.62
C GLU A 179 14.60 -14.82 -15.76
N TRP A 180 15.12 -14.19 -14.69
CA TRP A 180 16.32 -13.36 -14.80
C TRP A 180 17.60 -14.16 -15.10
N ALA A 181 17.66 -15.42 -14.71
CA ALA A 181 18.85 -16.25 -14.89
C ALA A 181 19.12 -16.71 -16.33
N GLY A 182 18.17 -16.59 -17.24
CA GLY A 182 18.32 -17.16 -18.59
C GLY A 182 17.73 -16.34 -19.74
N THR A 183 17.07 -15.22 -19.46
CA THR A 183 16.38 -14.45 -20.48
C THR A 183 17.27 -13.34 -21.03
N PRO A 184 17.64 -13.39 -22.32
CA PRO A 184 18.35 -12.28 -22.94
C PRO A 184 17.44 -11.07 -23.05
N GLY A 185 17.99 -9.86 -22.83
CA GLY A 185 17.25 -8.63 -22.99
C GLY A 185 17.18 -7.79 -21.72
N ARG A 186 16.21 -6.88 -21.68
CA ARG A 186 15.99 -5.98 -20.56
C ARG A 186 15.18 -6.67 -19.48
N LEU A 187 15.75 -6.76 -18.29
CA LEU A 187 15.12 -7.35 -17.12
C LEU A 187 14.43 -6.30 -16.24
N ALA A 188 15.01 -5.11 -16.16
CA ALA A 188 14.38 -3.98 -15.48
C ALA A 188 14.72 -2.65 -16.15
N LYS A 189 13.80 -1.71 -16.04
CA LYS A 189 13.96 -0.33 -16.52
C LYS A 189 14.49 0.55 -15.40
N ALA A 190 15.57 1.29 -15.66
CA ALA A 190 16.06 2.31 -14.75
C ALA A 190 14.95 3.33 -14.45
N HIS A 191 14.73 3.60 -13.15
CA HIS A 191 13.72 4.54 -12.72
C HIS A 191 14.35 5.78 -12.10
N GLN A 192 15.30 5.60 -11.19
CA GLN A 192 15.98 6.68 -10.49
C GLN A 192 17.36 6.25 -10.00
N ARG A 193 18.31 7.17 -9.99
CA ARG A 193 19.62 7.02 -9.31
C ARG A 193 19.59 7.70 -7.95
N LEU A 194 20.20 7.04 -6.97
CA LEU A 194 20.32 7.55 -5.61
C LEU A 194 21.57 8.47 -5.47
#